data_dd548ea5adf2247e4273006977613dcc
#
_entry.id   dd548ea5adf2247e4273006977613dcc
#
_cell.length_a   1.000
_cell.length_b   1.000
_cell.length_c   1.000
_cell.angle_alpha   90.00
_cell.angle_beta   90.00
_cell.angle_gamma   90.00
#
_symmetry.space_group_name_H-M   'P 1'
#
loop_
_entity.id
_entity.type
_entity.pdbx_description
1 polymer ?
#
loop_
_entity_poly.entity_id
_entity_poly.type
_entity_poly.pdbx_seq_one_letter_code
_entity_poly.pdbx_strand_id
1 'polypeptide(L)'
;MERHVRLFLNKLSFASIAIASLILLLLFLQTPQTCIPPNSPPKPHLKFPKSSCDSTPRQILSVDKKNKRLWSTKHWQNNLSSFLNFFHALRDLGLLHNHTKVLCVSAGAGHEVMALSQMGVLDVTGVELVDSPPLVTRADPHNLPFFDHAFDLAFSAHLAEALFPSRFVSEMERTVRPFGSCVVVVEECGDDEVREIVGLFTKSRFVNSVNVTLTGLKMTRILMKRVSSR
;
A
#
# COMPACT_ATOMS: atom_id res chain seq x y z
N MET A 1 -23.04 23.82 -57.93
CA MET A 1 -23.12 24.10 -56.47
C MET A 1 -22.11 23.26 -55.66
N GLU A 2 -21.97 21.96 -55.87
CA GLU A 2 -21.04 21.10 -55.11
C GLU A 2 -19.57 21.49 -55.18
N ARG A 3 -19.08 21.96 -56.32
CA ARG A 3 -17.65 22.29 -56.49
C ARG A 3 -17.21 23.47 -55.63
N HIS A 4 -18.08 24.48 -55.49
CA HIS A 4 -17.81 25.63 -54.63
C HIS A 4 -17.87 25.29 -53.15
N VAL A 5 -18.78 24.41 -52.77
CA VAL A 5 -18.90 23.91 -51.38
C VAL A 5 -17.68 23.11 -51.01
N ARG A 6 -17.19 22.20 -51.85
CA ARG A 6 -15.96 21.43 -51.61
C ARG A 6 -14.73 22.32 -51.48
N LEU A 7 -14.59 23.33 -52.37
CA LEU A 7 -13.49 24.28 -52.28
C LEU A 7 -13.53 25.11 -50.98
N PHE A 8 -14.72 25.50 -50.56
CA PHE A 8 -14.91 26.22 -49.30
C PHE A 8 -14.59 25.37 -48.10
N LEU A 9 -15.06 24.11 -48.03
CA LEU A 9 -14.76 23.16 -46.98
C LEU A 9 -13.26 22.84 -46.88
N ASN A 10 -12.58 22.66 -48.03
CA ASN A 10 -11.13 22.44 -48.05
C ASN A 10 -10.38 23.67 -47.51
N LYS A 11 -10.76 24.88 -47.89
CA LYS A 11 -10.11 26.09 -47.35
C LYS A 11 -10.36 26.23 -45.85
N LEU A 12 -11.53 25.90 -45.36
CA LEU A 12 -11.85 25.93 -43.94
C LEU A 12 -11.04 24.88 -43.16
N SER A 13 -10.92 23.67 -43.72
CA SER A 13 -10.09 22.60 -43.14
C SER A 13 -8.60 22.97 -43.07
N PHE A 14 -8.06 23.53 -44.15
CA PHE A 14 -6.66 24.00 -44.13
C PHE A 14 -6.44 25.14 -43.14
N ALA A 15 -7.40 26.08 -43.02
CA ALA A 15 -7.29 27.16 -42.05
C ALA A 15 -7.32 26.64 -40.60
N SER A 16 -8.20 25.69 -40.29
CA SER A 16 -8.28 25.09 -38.95
C SER A 16 -7.01 24.29 -38.61
N ILE A 17 -6.44 23.53 -39.56
CA ILE A 17 -5.17 22.82 -39.35
C ILE A 17 -4.03 23.82 -39.11
N ALA A 18 -3.97 24.90 -39.91
CA ALA A 18 -2.93 25.93 -39.75
C ALA A 18 -3.02 26.61 -38.38
N ILE A 19 -4.20 26.95 -37.91
CA ILE A 19 -4.44 27.56 -36.59
C ILE A 19 -4.05 26.58 -35.49
N ALA A 20 -4.47 25.31 -35.55
CA ALA A 20 -4.11 24.27 -34.56
C ALA A 20 -2.59 24.06 -34.50
N SER A 21 -1.91 24.00 -35.65
CA SER A 21 -0.46 23.86 -35.73
C SER A 21 0.27 25.07 -35.12
N LEU A 22 -0.24 26.28 -35.36
CA LEU A 22 0.31 27.50 -34.78
C LEU A 22 0.16 27.53 -33.25
N ILE A 23 -1.01 27.14 -32.74
CA ILE A 23 -1.24 27.04 -31.30
C ILE A 23 -0.30 26.01 -30.66
N LEU A 24 -0.17 24.84 -31.27
CA LEU A 24 0.76 23.80 -30.79
C LEU A 24 2.21 24.29 -30.81
N LEU A 25 2.62 25.00 -31.85
CA LEU A 25 3.95 25.58 -31.93
C LEU A 25 4.18 26.61 -30.82
N LEU A 26 3.22 27.49 -30.58
CA LEU A 26 3.31 28.50 -29.51
C LEU A 26 3.36 27.83 -28.13
N LEU A 27 2.56 26.82 -27.88
CA LEU A 27 2.60 26.05 -26.63
C LEU A 27 3.96 25.34 -26.47
N PHE A 28 4.46 24.75 -27.54
CA PHE A 28 5.78 24.10 -27.53
C PHE A 28 6.93 25.07 -27.21
N LEU A 29 6.88 26.28 -27.79
CA LEU A 29 7.87 27.31 -27.52
C LEU A 29 7.78 27.88 -26.10
N GLN A 30 6.57 27.94 -25.53
CA GLN A 30 6.35 28.45 -24.16
C GLN A 30 6.62 27.41 -23.07
N THR A 31 6.41 26.12 -23.36
CA THR A 31 6.57 25.04 -22.38
C THR A 31 7.95 25.01 -21.68
N PRO A 32 9.09 25.21 -22.38
CA PRO A 32 10.39 25.24 -21.73
C PRO A 32 10.53 26.38 -20.72
N GLN A 33 9.91 27.52 -20.96
CA GLN A 33 10.03 28.70 -20.09
C GLN A 33 9.13 28.62 -18.85
N THR A 34 7.95 28.03 -19.01
CA THR A 34 6.98 27.88 -17.89
C THR A 34 7.38 26.80 -16.89
N CYS A 35 8.22 25.84 -17.33
CA CYS A 35 8.59 24.69 -16.50
C CYS A 35 9.97 24.80 -15.84
N ILE A 36 10.74 25.85 -16.10
CA ILE A 36 12.13 25.97 -15.64
C ILE A 36 12.24 27.02 -14.54
N PRO A 37 12.82 26.71 -13.37
CA PRO A 37 13.12 27.72 -12.37
C PRO A 37 14.06 28.78 -12.95
N PRO A 38 13.83 30.08 -12.67
CA PRO A 38 14.64 31.18 -13.24
C PRO A 38 16.14 31.08 -12.92
N ASN A 39 16.52 30.36 -11.85
CA ASN A 39 17.90 30.22 -11.38
C ASN A 39 18.51 28.83 -11.62
N SER A 40 17.90 27.95 -12.44
CA SER A 40 18.49 26.65 -12.70
C SER A 40 19.70 26.74 -13.63
N PRO A 41 20.83 26.08 -13.33
CA PRO A 41 21.99 26.08 -14.19
C PRO A 41 21.67 25.41 -15.55
N PRO A 42 22.18 25.93 -16.67
CA PRO A 42 21.94 25.30 -17.96
C PRO A 42 22.70 23.97 -18.06
N LYS A 43 22.10 22.97 -18.71
CA LYS A 43 22.72 21.67 -19.00
C LYS A 43 23.38 21.72 -20.41
N PRO A 44 24.68 22.04 -20.54
CA PRO A 44 25.29 22.39 -21.81
C PRO A 44 25.38 21.24 -22.84
N HIS A 45 25.22 20.00 -22.36
CA HIS A 45 25.29 18.79 -23.22
C HIS A 45 23.92 18.32 -23.73
N LEU A 46 22.84 19.00 -23.39
CA LEU A 46 21.51 18.68 -23.89
C LEU A 46 21.10 19.61 -25.00
N LYS A 47 20.39 19.10 -26.02
CA LYS A 47 19.82 19.89 -27.12
C LYS A 47 18.95 21.05 -26.60
N PHE A 48 18.25 20.79 -25.46
CA PHE A 48 17.52 21.79 -24.68
C PHE A 48 18.22 21.89 -23.31
N PRO A 49 18.93 22.98 -23.03
CA PRO A 49 19.72 23.12 -21.78
C PRO A 49 18.89 23.16 -20.53
N LYS A 50 17.59 23.32 -20.65
CA LYS A 50 16.61 23.28 -19.57
C LYS A 50 15.53 22.28 -19.90
N SER A 51 15.19 21.38 -18.97
CA SER A 51 14.14 20.39 -19.12
C SER A 51 12.90 20.79 -18.36
N SER A 52 11.72 20.50 -18.91
CA SER A 52 10.46 20.67 -18.21
C SER A 52 10.36 19.85 -16.90
N CYS A 53 11.17 18.79 -16.79
CA CYS A 53 11.27 17.99 -15.57
C CYS A 53 12.08 18.68 -14.46
N ASP A 54 12.88 19.70 -14.79
CA ASP A 54 13.64 20.50 -13.84
C ASP A 54 12.82 21.67 -13.26
N SER A 55 11.53 21.74 -13.58
CA SER A 55 10.61 22.73 -13.06
C SER A 55 10.47 22.61 -11.54
N THR A 56 10.69 23.70 -10.86
CA THR A 56 10.58 23.89 -9.42
C THR A 56 11.25 22.78 -8.59
N PRO A 57 12.26 23.09 -7.77
CA PRO A 57 12.71 22.13 -6.79
C PRO A 57 11.47 21.75 -5.98
N ARG A 58 11.03 20.51 -6.13
CA ARG A 58 10.01 19.95 -5.22
C ARG A 58 10.56 20.25 -3.84
N GLN A 59 9.81 21.00 -3.03
CA GLN A 59 10.18 21.15 -1.65
C GLN A 59 10.33 19.75 -1.08
N ILE A 60 11.57 19.32 -0.87
CA ILE A 60 11.89 18.04 -0.24
C ILE A 60 11.50 18.25 1.22
N LEU A 61 10.22 18.01 1.51
CA LEU A 61 9.75 17.90 2.88
C LEU A 61 10.48 16.71 3.48
N SER A 62 11.13 16.92 4.63
CA SER A 62 11.70 15.79 5.37
C SER A 62 10.61 14.74 5.61
N VAL A 63 11.00 13.46 5.60
CA VAL A 63 10.09 12.33 5.83
C VAL A 63 9.25 12.56 7.07
N ASP A 64 9.84 13.09 8.14
CA ASP A 64 9.15 13.39 9.40
C ASP A 64 8.04 14.42 9.24
N LYS A 65 8.27 15.51 8.50
CA LYS A 65 7.23 16.52 8.24
C LYS A 65 6.10 15.96 7.40
N LYS A 66 6.43 15.11 6.39
CA LYS A 66 5.45 14.43 5.55
C LYS A 66 4.59 13.48 6.38
N ASN A 67 5.24 12.66 7.22
CA ASN A 67 4.56 11.70 8.09
C ASN A 67 3.68 12.40 9.13
N LYS A 68 4.19 13.43 9.81
CA LYS A 68 3.42 14.20 10.78
C LYS A 68 2.15 14.79 10.15
N ARG A 69 2.25 15.29 8.92
CA ARG A 69 1.10 15.81 8.18
C ARG A 69 0.11 14.71 7.80
N LEU A 70 0.60 13.55 7.33
CA LEU A 70 -0.22 12.39 6.98
C LEU A 70 -0.95 11.86 8.21
N TRP A 71 -0.22 11.63 9.30
CA TRP A 71 -0.75 11.06 10.54
C TRP A 71 -1.74 11.99 11.27
N SER A 72 -1.69 13.30 11.02
CA SER A 72 -2.68 14.26 11.55
C SER A 72 -3.99 14.31 10.74
N THR A 73 -4.09 13.62 9.60
CA THR A 73 -5.33 13.61 8.82
C THR A 73 -6.43 12.83 9.51
N LYS A 74 -7.68 13.28 9.36
CA LYS A 74 -8.85 12.61 9.92
C LYS A 74 -8.98 11.17 9.41
N HIS A 75 -8.65 10.95 8.14
CA HIS A 75 -8.67 9.61 7.53
C HIS A 75 -7.69 8.66 8.22
N TRP A 76 -6.43 9.11 8.41
CA TRP A 76 -5.43 8.32 9.14
C TRP A 76 -5.90 7.96 10.54
N GLN A 77 -6.40 8.95 11.29
CA GLN A 77 -6.83 8.75 12.68
C GLN A 77 -8.03 7.81 12.79
N ASN A 78 -8.96 7.87 11.85
CA ASN A 78 -10.10 6.95 11.82
C ASN A 78 -9.64 5.50 11.58
N ASN A 79 -8.75 5.29 10.60
CA ASN A 79 -8.21 3.96 10.33
C ASN A 79 -7.39 3.44 11.52
N LEU A 80 -6.55 4.29 12.11
CA LEU A 80 -5.77 3.96 13.29
C LEU A 80 -6.68 3.52 14.46
N SER A 81 -7.75 4.26 14.72
CA SER A 81 -8.72 3.91 15.76
C SER A 81 -9.40 2.58 15.49
N SER A 82 -9.69 2.29 14.23
CA SER A 82 -10.28 1.01 13.82
C SER A 82 -9.33 -0.17 14.10
N PHE A 83 -8.04 -0.03 13.74
CA PHE A 83 -7.02 -1.04 14.05
C PHE A 83 -6.77 -1.19 15.56
N LEU A 84 -6.80 -0.09 16.31
CA LEU A 84 -6.69 -0.14 17.76
C LEU A 84 -7.81 -1.00 18.37
N ASN A 85 -9.06 -0.77 17.99
CA ASN A 85 -10.19 -1.56 18.48
C ASN A 85 -10.07 -3.04 18.09
N PHE A 86 -9.63 -3.31 16.86
CA PHE A 86 -9.39 -4.67 16.38
C PHE A 86 -8.31 -5.39 17.20
N PHE A 87 -7.18 -4.76 17.45
CA PHE A 87 -6.09 -5.36 18.21
C PHE A 87 -6.38 -5.45 19.72
N HIS A 88 -7.21 -4.57 20.26
CA HIS A 88 -7.73 -4.74 21.63
C HIS A 88 -8.53 -6.05 21.74
N ALA A 89 -9.40 -6.35 20.79
CA ALA A 89 -10.11 -7.62 20.77
C ALA A 89 -9.15 -8.85 20.68
N LEU A 90 -8.03 -8.76 19.96
CA LEU A 90 -7.02 -9.82 19.96
C LEU A 90 -6.29 -9.93 21.30
N ARG A 91 -6.07 -8.81 21.98
CA ARG A 91 -5.50 -8.79 23.34
C ARG A 91 -6.43 -9.47 24.34
N ASP A 92 -7.72 -9.21 24.28
CA ASP A 92 -8.73 -9.83 25.15
C ASP A 92 -8.83 -11.34 24.92
N LEU A 93 -8.51 -11.81 23.72
CA LEU A 93 -8.37 -13.24 23.40
C LEU A 93 -7.05 -13.87 23.90
N GLY A 94 -6.17 -13.08 24.53
CA GLY A 94 -4.87 -13.55 25.01
C GLY A 94 -3.84 -13.83 23.89
N LEU A 95 -4.06 -13.30 22.69
CA LEU A 95 -3.16 -13.50 21.54
C LEU A 95 -2.07 -12.44 21.45
N LEU A 96 -2.26 -11.32 22.13
CA LEU A 96 -1.42 -10.13 22.01
C LEU A 96 -1.06 -9.58 23.39
N HIS A 97 0.24 -9.50 23.67
CA HIS A 97 0.82 -8.92 24.89
C HIS A 97 1.92 -7.92 24.52
N ASN A 98 2.40 -7.14 25.48
CA ASN A 98 3.42 -6.12 25.18
C ASN A 98 4.74 -6.70 24.64
N HIS A 99 5.06 -7.95 25.00
CA HIS A 99 6.27 -8.65 24.54
C HIS A 99 6.02 -9.58 23.34
N THR A 100 4.82 -9.61 22.79
CA THR A 100 4.51 -10.39 21.59
C THR A 100 5.26 -9.82 20.41
N LYS A 101 6.04 -10.65 19.71
CA LYS A 101 6.69 -10.28 18.45
C LYS A 101 5.68 -10.39 17.31
N VAL A 102 5.30 -9.26 16.74
CA VAL A 102 4.24 -9.19 15.72
C VAL A 102 4.81 -8.84 14.37
N LEU A 103 4.45 -9.62 13.36
CA LEU A 103 4.71 -9.34 11.96
C LEU A 103 3.41 -8.90 11.27
N CYS A 104 3.38 -7.70 10.72
CA CYS A 104 2.32 -7.21 9.84
C CYS A 104 2.76 -7.38 8.39
N VAL A 105 2.13 -8.29 7.65
CA VAL A 105 2.44 -8.61 6.26
C VAL A 105 1.50 -7.84 5.34
N SER A 106 2.05 -7.16 4.34
CA SER A 106 1.34 -6.21 3.48
C SER A 106 0.67 -5.10 4.30
N ALA A 107 1.48 -4.44 5.14
CA ALA A 107 1.01 -3.44 6.11
C ALA A 107 0.66 -2.08 5.48
N GLY A 108 0.65 -1.96 4.16
CA GLY A 108 0.34 -0.73 3.44
C GLY A 108 1.14 0.46 3.95
N ALA A 109 0.45 1.49 4.41
CA ALA A 109 1.09 2.69 4.97
C ALA A 109 1.52 2.55 6.45
N GLY A 110 1.16 1.44 7.14
CA GLY A 110 1.59 1.13 8.50
C GLY A 110 0.59 1.50 9.61
N HIS A 111 -0.70 1.55 9.32
CA HIS A 111 -1.73 1.78 10.34
C HIS A 111 -1.69 0.71 11.43
N GLU A 112 -1.54 -0.56 11.04
CA GLU A 112 -1.44 -1.72 11.92
C GLU A 112 -0.24 -1.61 12.86
N VAL A 113 0.92 -1.26 12.29
CA VAL A 113 2.17 -1.10 13.03
C VAL A 113 2.05 0.02 14.04
N MET A 114 1.49 1.16 13.63
CA MET A 114 1.27 2.29 14.53
C MET A 114 0.27 1.94 15.64
N ALA A 115 -0.82 1.24 15.33
CA ALA A 115 -1.82 0.82 16.31
C ALA A 115 -1.21 -0.11 17.37
N LEU A 116 -0.48 -1.13 16.96
CA LEU A 116 0.21 -2.06 17.86
C LEU A 116 1.24 -1.35 18.75
N SER A 117 2.02 -0.43 18.18
CA SER A 117 3.00 0.35 18.93
C SER A 117 2.32 1.27 19.96
N GLN A 118 1.20 1.91 19.62
CA GLN A 118 0.42 2.73 20.57
C GLN A 118 -0.21 1.89 21.69
N MET A 119 -0.53 0.63 21.42
CA MET A 119 -0.98 -0.31 22.46
C MET A 119 0.14 -0.78 23.38
N GLY A 120 1.40 -0.39 23.13
CA GLY A 120 2.56 -0.78 23.93
C GLY A 120 3.15 -2.13 23.57
N VAL A 121 2.89 -2.65 22.36
CA VAL A 121 3.61 -3.80 21.81
C VAL A 121 5.02 -3.34 21.42
N LEU A 122 6.05 -3.97 21.99
CA LEU A 122 7.44 -3.51 21.89
C LEU A 122 8.14 -3.95 20.60
N ASP A 123 7.75 -5.08 20.04
CA ASP A 123 8.40 -5.69 18.87
C ASP A 123 7.36 -5.87 17.74
N VAL A 124 7.25 -4.86 16.91
CA VAL A 124 6.32 -4.84 15.76
C VAL A 124 7.10 -4.59 14.48
N THR A 125 6.99 -5.49 13.53
CA THR A 125 7.60 -5.38 12.21
C THR A 125 6.51 -5.30 11.15
N GLY A 126 6.50 -4.23 10.36
CA GLY A 126 5.65 -4.09 9.18
C GLY A 126 6.43 -4.23 7.89
N VAL A 127 5.90 -4.99 6.95
CA VAL A 127 6.49 -5.17 5.62
C VAL A 127 5.47 -4.94 4.51
N GLU A 128 5.95 -4.36 3.41
CA GLU A 128 5.18 -4.10 2.19
C GLU A 128 6.12 -4.04 0.97
N LEU A 129 5.59 -4.20 -0.25
CA LEU A 129 6.35 -4.04 -1.50
C LEU A 129 6.93 -2.63 -1.67
N VAL A 130 6.26 -1.63 -1.11
CA VAL A 130 6.71 -0.23 -1.09
C VAL A 130 6.89 0.19 0.37
N ASP A 131 8.08 0.67 0.70
CA ASP A 131 8.39 1.11 2.05
C ASP A 131 7.62 2.37 2.47
N SER A 132 7.31 2.45 3.75
CA SER A 132 6.69 3.63 4.40
C SER A 132 7.38 3.91 5.73
N PRO A 133 8.62 4.45 5.70
CA PRO A 133 9.40 4.66 6.91
C PRO A 133 8.76 5.72 7.82
N PRO A 134 8.88 5.58 9.15
CA PRO A 134 9.61 4.53 9.87
C PRO A 134 8.81 3.25 10.15
N LEU A 135 7.54 3.17 9.74
CA LEU A 135 6.59 2.14 10.17
C LEU A 135 6.75 0.83 9.38
N VAL A 136 7.03 0.92 8.07
CA VAL A 136 7.00 -0.22 7.17
C VAL A 136 8.28 -0.28 6.36
N THR A 137 8.90 -1.45 6.31
CA THR A 137 10.08 -1.74 5.52
C THR A 137 9.71 -2.50 4.24
N ARG A 138 10.50 -2.30 3.19
CA ARG A 138 10.27 -2.99 1.92
C ARG A 138 10.63 -4.47 2.02
N ALA A 139 9.65 -5.34 1.71
CA ALA A 139 9.88 -6.77 1.54
C ALA A 139 8.81 -7.38 0.63
N ASP A 140 9.14 -8.52 0.02
CA ASP A 140 8.17 -9.32 -0.74
C ASP A 140 7.39 -10.21 0.22
N PRO A 141 6.05 -10.08 0.31
CA PRO A 141 5.23 -10.89 1.19
C PRO A 141 5.22 -12.39 0.81
N HIS A 142 5.63 -12.71 -0.43
CA HIS A 142 5.78 -14.09 -0.90
C HIS A 142 7.17 -14.68 -0.67
N ASN A 143 8.12 -13.87 -0.14
CA ASN A 143 9.48 -14.29 0.20
C ASN A 143 10.03 -13.37 1.31
N LEU A 144 9.55 -13.59 2.52
CA LEU A 144 9.86 -12.75 3.67
C LEU A 144 11.32 -12.89 4.11
N PRO A 145 12.04 -11.79 4.32
CA PRO A 145 13.47 -11.81 4.68
C PRO A 145 13.71 -12.10 6.17
N PHE A 146 12.92 -13.00 6.74
CA PHE A 146 13.00 -13.36 8.15
C PHE A 146 13.32 -14.85 8.31
N PHE A 147 13.97 -15.18 9.43
CA PHE A 147 14.20 -16.56 9.82
C PHE A 147 12.89 -17.27 10.17
N ASP A 148 12.92 -18.60 10.09
CA ASP A 148 11.81 -19.41 10.55
C ASP A 148 11.58 -19.17 12.06
N HIS A 149 10.29 -19.12 12.43
CA HIS A 149 9.90 -19.00 13.84
C HIS A 149 10.30 -17.71 14.55
N ALA A 150 10.54 -16.63 13.80
CA ALA A 150 10.98 -15.34 14.35
C ALA A 150 9.88 -14.60 15.12
N PHE A 151 8.60 -14.87 14.85
CA PHE A 151 7.46 -14.12 15.37
C PHE A 151 6.49 -14.99 16.17
N ASP A 152 5.75 -14.35 17.06
CA ASP A 152 4.70 -14.98 17.86
C ASP A 152 3.35 -14.91 17.14
N LEU A 153 3.12 -13.82 16.42
CA LEU A 153 1.90 -13.54 15.68
C LEU A 153 2.22 -12.93 14.33
N ALA A 154 1.62 -13.45 13.25
CA ALA A 154 1.58 -12.80 11.96
C ALA A 154 0.16 -12.31 11.67
N PHE A 155 0.05 -11.08 11.21
CA PHE A 155 -1.21 -10.41 10.85
C PHE A 155 -1.18 -9.94 9.42
N SER A 156 -2.30 -10.07 8.70
CA SER A 156 -2.51 -9.41 7.42
C SER A 156 -4.00 -9.12 7.19
N ALA A 157 -4.29 -7.92 6.69
CA ALA A 157 -5.60 -7.54 6.19
C ALA A 157 -5.68 -7.51 4.64
N HIS A 158 -4.61 -7.97 3.95
CA HIS A 158 -4.45 -7.86 2.51
C HIS A 158 -4.20 -9.21 1.82
N LEU A 159 -4.63 -10.32 2.44
CA LEU A 159 -4.50 -11.65 1.84
C LEU A 159 -5.27 -11.77 0.52
N ALA A 160 -6.45 -11.15 0.41
CA ALA A 160 -7.27 -11.18 -0.79
C ALA A 160 -6.61 -10.50 -2.01
N GLU A 161 -5.67 -9.59 -1.77
CA GLU A 161 -4.92 -8.86 -2.79
C GLU A 161 -3.63 -9.59 -3.21
N ALA A 162 -3.29 -10.70 -2.52
CA ALA A 162 -2.06 -11.43 -2.77
C ALA A 162 -2.09 -12.13 -4.13
N LEU A 163 -1.05 -11.91 -4.93
CA LEU A 163 -0.92 -12.54 -6.26
C LEU A 163 -0.84 -14.07 -6.18
N PHE A 164 -0.20 -14.60 -5.14
CA PHE A 164 -0.07 -16.03 -4.85
C PHE A 164 -0.46 -16.31 -3.40
N PRO A 165 -1.77 -16.43 -3.07
CA PRO A 165 -2.25 -16.55 -1.69
C PRO A 165 -1.65 -17.71 -0.91
N SER A 166 -1.46 -18.88 -1.53
CA SER A 166 -0.85 -20.05 -0.89
C SER A 166 0.60 -19.80 -0.48
N ARG A 167 1.37 -19.10 -1.30
CA ARG A 167 2.76 -18.75 -0.99
C ARG A 167 2.84 -17.68 0.09
N PHE A 168 1.95 -16.69 0.02
CA PHE A 168 1.80 -15.64 1.04
C PHE A 168 1.56 -16.26 2.44
N VAL A 169 0.56 -17.14 2.52
CA VAL A 169 0.22 -17.85 3.77
C VAL A 169 1.35 -18.76 4.23
N SER A 170 2.02 -19.47 3.30
CA SER A 170 3.17 -20.32 3.64
C SER A 170 4.31 -19.53 4.29
N GLU A 171 4.58 -18.30 3.84
CA GLU A 171 5.57 -17.42 4.44
C GLU A 171 5.14 -16.89 5.82
N MET A 172 3.85 -16.55 5.99
CA MET A 172 3.32 -16.23 7.31
C MET A 172 3.50 -17.41 8.28
N GLU A 173 3.15 -18.63 7.87
CA GLU A 173 3.32 -19.82 8.69
C GLU A 173 4.79 -20.14 8.99
N ARG A 174 5.68 -19.94 8.01
CA ARG A 174 7.11 -20.19 8.18
C ARG A 174 7.71 -19.28 9.24
N THR A 175 7.37 -18.01 9.20
CA THR A 175 7.95 -17.00 10.10
C THR A 175 7.38 -17.03 11.51
N VAL A 176 6.16 -17.59 11.69
CA VAL A 176 5.55 -17.74 13.02
C VAL A 176 6.07 -18.99 13.72
N ARG A 177 6.41 -18.87 15.01
CA ARG A 177 6.87 -20.00 15.85
C ARG A 177 5.80 -21.07 16.07
N PRO A 178 6.17 -22.30 16.43
CA PRO A 178 5.22 -23.30 16.90
C PRO A 178 4.33 -22.74 18.03
N PHE A 179 3.06 -23.06 17.99
CA PHE A 179 2.02 -22.52 18.89
C PHE A 179 1.79 -20.99 18.80
N GLY A 180 2.42 -20.30 17.86
CA GLY A 180 2.09 -18.93 17.50
C GLY A 180 0.79 -18.85 16.72
N SER A 181 0.38 -17.66 16.30
CA SER A 181 -0.90 -17.43 15.64
C SER A 181 -0.72 -16.70 14.32
N CYS A 182 -1.49 -17.09 13.31
CA CYS A 182 -1.69 -16.29 12.11
C CYS A 182 -3.13 -15.74 12.13
N VAL A 183 -3.27 -14.45 11.93
CA VAL A 183 -4.56 -13.76 11.87
C VAL A 183 -4.66 -13.10 10.50
N VAL A 184 -5.65 -13.50 9.74
CA VAL A 184 -5.95 -12.85 8.45
C VAL A 184 -7.34 -12.25 8.51
N VAL A 185 -7.47 -11.10 7.87
CA VAL A 185 -8.73 -10.39 7.74
C VAL A 185 -9.01 -10.22 6.24
N VAL A 186 -10.17 -10.67 5.81
CA VAL A 186 -10.62 -10.62 4.43
C VAL A 186 -11.98 -9.95 4.35
N GLU A 187 -12.46 -9.59 3.18
CA GLU A 187 -13.84 -9.13 3.00
C GLU A 187 -14.83 -10.11 3.63
N GLU A 188 -16.01 -9.61 4.04
CA GLU A 188 -17.06 -10.45 4.63
C GLU A 188 -17.38 -11.61 3.69
N CYS A 189 -17.19 -12.83 4.16
CA CYS A 189 -17.30 -14.04 3.37
C CYS A 189 -18.12 -15.11 4.10
N GLY A 190 -18.70 -16.03 3.35
CA GLY A 190 -19.46 -17.17 3.87
C GLY A 190 -18.58 -18.34 4.32
N ASP A 191 -19.19 -19.34 4.91
CA ASP A 191 -18.48 -20.51 5.45
C ASP A 191 -17.70 -21.29 4.41
N ASP A 192 -18.12 -21.30 3.13
CA ASP A 192 -17.44 -21.98 2.05
C ASP A 192 -16.13 -21.25 1.71
N GLU A 193 -16.18 -19.94 1.58
CA GLU A 193 -15.00 -19.09 1.32
C GLU A 193 -14.01 -19.14 2.49
N VAL A 194 -14.52 -19.13 3.73
CA VAL A 194 -13.68 -19.33 4.93
C VAL A 194 -12.95 -20.67 4.85
N ARG A 195 -13.63 -21.76 4.41
CA ARG A 195 -12.97 -23.08 4.24
C ARG A 195 -11.89 -23.06 3.17
N GLU A 196 -12.10 -22.34 2.07
CA GLU A 196 -11.07 -22.18 1.02
C GLU A 196 -9.84 -21.47 1.56
N ILE A 197 -10.03 -20.36 2.30
CA ILE A 197 -8.92 -19.61 2.91
C ILE A 197 -8.20 -20.46 3.95
N VAL A 198 -8.92 -21.19 4.80
CA VAL A 198 -8.34 -22.10 5.79
C VAL A 198 -7.54 -23.21 5.08
N GLY A 199 -7.98 -23.67 3.92
CA GLY A 199 -7.27 -24.66 3.10
C GLY A 199 -5.91 -24.20 2.57
N LEU A 200 -5.62 -22.90 2.57
CA LEU A 200 -4.29 -22.37 2.21
C LEU A 200 -3.24 -22.64 3.30
N PHE A 201 -3.70 -22.83 4.56
CA PHE A 201 -2.82 -23.07 5.70
C PHE A 201 -2.51 -24.57 5.83
N THR A 202 -1.24 -24.91 5.67
CA THR A 202 -0.79 -26.31 5.69
C THR A 202 -0.15 -26.73 7.03
N LYS A 203 0.31 -25.75 7.81
CA LYS A 203 1.03 -25.98 9.08
C LYS A 203 0.28 -25.42 10.30
N SER A 204 -0.93 -24.94 10.11
CA SER A 204 -1.78 -24.38 11.16
C SER A 204 -3.14 -25.05 11.18
N ARG A 205 -3.77 -25.04 12.34
CA ARG A 205 -5.16 -25.46 12.50
C ARG A 205 -6.06 -24.26 12.63
N PHE A 206 -7.24 -24.38 12.09
CA PHE A 206 -8.31 -23.40 12.26
C PHE A 206 -8.75 -23.32 13.72
N VAL A 207 -8.94 -22.12 14.23
CA VAL A 207 -9.44 -21.86 15.58
C VAL A 207 -10.86 -21.30 15.51
N ASN A 208 -11.04 -20.15 14.87
CA ASN A 208 -12.35 -19.55 14.64
C ASN A 208 -12.33 -18.54 13.48
N SER A 209 -13.52 -18.22 13.01
CA SER A 209 -13.77 -17.05 12.15
C SER A 209 -14.87 -16.20 12.79
N VAL A 210 -14.75 -14.86 12.68
CA VAL A 210 -15.71 -13.91 13.25
C VAL A 210 -15.80 -12.70 12.34
N ASN A 211 -17.03 -12.26 12.10
CA ASN A 211 -17.26 -11.01 11.38
C ASN A 211 -16.90 -9.81 12.26
N VAL A 212 -16.14 -8.90 11.69
CA VAL A 212 -15.62 -7.71 12.35
C VAL A 212 -15.80 -6.49 11.43
N THR A 213 -15.77 -5.30 11.99
CA THR A 213 -15.70 -4.08 11.21
C THR A 213 -14.27 -3.55 11.29
N LEU A 214 -13.60 -3.44 10.14
CA LEU A 214 -12.26 -2.88 10.04
C LEU A 214 -12.25 -1.76 9.00
N THR A 215 -11.71 -0.59 9.37
CA THR A 215 -11.67 0.62 8.51
C THR A 215 -13.02 1.03 7.90
N GLY A 216 -14.12 0.71 8.59
CA GLY A 216 -15.49 0.99 8.13
C GLY A 216 -16.08 -0.07 7.18
N LEU A 217 -15.31 -1.11 6.85
CA LEU A 217 -15.77 -2.23 6.03
C LEU A 217 -16.15 -3.42 6.89
N LYS A 218 -17.12 -4.19 6.41
CA LYS A 218 -17.45 -5.50 7.00
C LYS A 218 -16.43 -6.51 6.51
N MET A 219 -15.80 -7.17 7.44
CA MET A 219 -14.69 -8.10 7.17
C MET A 219 -14.89 -9.38 7.98
N THR A 220 -14.24 -10.44 7.57
CA THR A 220 -14.14 -11.70 8.32
C THR A 220 -12.73 -11.89 8.84
N ARG A 221 -12.56 -11.94 10.16
CA ARG A 221 -11.30 -12.32 10.80
C ARG A 221 -11.20 -13.84 10.89
N ILE A 222 -10.14 -14.43 10.39
CA ILE A 222 -9.83 -15.85 10.48
C ILE A 222 -8.59 -16.02 11.36
N LEU A 223 -8.73 -16.81 12.42
CA LEU A 223 -7.65 -17.12 13.35
C LEU A 223 -7.15 -18.55 13.14
N MET A 224 -5.87 -18.66 12.86
CA MET A 224 -5.16 -19.92 12.71
C MET A 224 -4.10 -20.07 13.80
N LYS A 225 -3.95 -21.26 14.32
CA LYS A 225 -2.93 -21.61 15.34
C LYS A 225 -1.91 -22.55 14.75
N ARG A 226 -0.63 -22.14 14.75
CA ARG A 226 0.42 -22.99 14.22
C ARG A 226 0.61 -24.23 15.07
N VAL A 227 0.67 -25.39 14.43
CA VAL A 227 1.01 -26.67 15.10
C VAL A 227 2.53 -26.87 15.15
N SER A 228 2.96 -27.66 16.12
CA SER A 228 4.37 -28.11 16.17
C SER A 228 4.63 -29.02 14.98
N SER A 229 5.64 -28.72 14.17
CA SER A 229 6.16 -29.70 13.23
C SER A 229 6.81 -30.83 14.05
N ARG A 230 6.27 -32.05 13.88
CA ARG A 230 7.01 -33.25 14.33
C ARG A 230 8.23 -33.46 13.48
#